data_9d80d390e76ad081c0840d4ff47c6559
#
_entry.id   9d80d390e76ad081c0840d4ff47c6559
#
_cell.length_a   1.000
_cell.length_b   1.000
_cell.length_c   1.000
_cell.angle_alpha   90.00
_cell.angle_beta   90.00
_cell.angle_gamma   90.00
#
_symmetry.space_group_name_H-M   'P 1'
#
loop_
_entity.id
_entity.type
_entity.pdbx_description
1 polymer ?
#
loop_
_entity_poly.entity_id
_entity_poly.type
_entity_poly.pdbx_seq_one_letter_code
_entity_poly.pdbx_strand_id
1 'polypeptide(L)'
;MKENRKFIRLRVPLPVEYSLIKKHKRQKAFRTTMQNISVGGLSLQVKEPVRNGDLLRIEIQVPDWEEPIRVVGDVIWHGGATKEEHPQAGIRFREVNPVELNKILDYVYSVAIG
;
A
#
# COMPACT_ATOMS: atom_id res chain seq x y z
N MET A 1 17.29 -22.09 1.92
CA MET A 1 17.74 -20.72 1.89
C MET A 1 17.05 -19.94 3.02
N LYS A 2 17.80 -19.12 3.71
CA LYS A 2 17.24 -18.35 4.81
C LYS A 2 16.39 -17.19 4.28
N GLU A 3 15.23 -17.03 4.87
CA GLU A 3 14.40 -15.87 4.64
C GLU A 3 14.99 -14.66 5.38
N ASN A 4 15.32 -13.61 4.63
CA ASN A 4 15.94 -12.41 5.21
C ASN A 4 14.94 -11.31 5.56
N ARG A 5 13.66 -11.57 5.36
CA ARG A 5 12.64 -10.58 5.69
C ARG A 5 12.48 -10.48 7.20
N LYS A 6 12.58 -9.29 7.70
CA LYS A 6 12.38 -9.00 9.12
C LYS A 6 10.90 -8.91 9.50
N PHE A 7 10.03 -8.78 8.51
CA PHE A 7 8.62 -8.47 8.73
C PHE A 7 7.73 -9.47 8.02
N ILE A 8 6.59 -9.75 8.64
CA ILE A 8 5.55 -10.58 8.04
C ILE A 8 4.95 -9.83 6.86
N ARG A 9 4.75 -10.55 5.76
CA ARG A 9 4.07 -10.03 4.59
C ARG A 9 2.78 -10.82 4.38
N LEU A 10 1.66 -10.11 4.35
CA LEU A 10 0.34 -10.72 4.14
C LEU A 10 -0.11 -10.53 2.70
N ARG A 11 -0.67 -11.59 2.15
CA ARG A 11 -1.38 -11.53 0.86
C ARG A 11 -2.85 -11.42 1.16
N VAL A 12 -3.36 -10.20 1.23
CA VAL A 12 -4.77 -9.94 1.47
C VAL A 12 -5.25 -8.85 0.53
N PRO A 13 -6.25 -9.13 -0.29
CA PRO A 13 -6.82 -8.09 -1.15
C PRO A 13 -7.71 -7.18 -0.29
N LEU A 14 -7.28 -5.94 -0.12
CA LEU A 14 -8.07 -4.94 0.58
C LEU A 14 -8.34 -3.75 -0.34
N PRO A 15 -9.51 -3.12 -0.20
CA PRO A 15 -9.77 -1.89 -0.93
C PRO A 15 -8.84 -0.78 -0.44
N VAL A 16 -8.27 -0.05 -1.38
CA VAL A 16 -7.45 1.11 -1.07
C VAL A 16 -7.84 2.27 -1.97
N GLU A 17 -7.56 3.47 -1.49
CA GLU A 17 -7.67 4.68 -2.29
C GLU A 17 -6.31 5.34 -2.30
N TYR A 18 -5.84 5.75 -3.47
CA TYR A 18 -4.55 6.41 -3.57
C TYR A 18 -4.63 7.64 -4.45
N SER A 19 -3.73 8.59 -4.20
CA SER A 19 -3.51 9.74 -5.06
C SER A 19 -2.04 10.08 -5.10
N LEU A 20 -1.59 10.64 -6.23
CA LEU A 20 -0.24 11.16 -6.35
C LEU A 20 -0.12 12.46 -5.54
N ILE A 21 1.00 12.61 -4.84
CA ILE A 21 1.32 13.86 -4.16
C ILE A 21 2.17 14.68 -5.10
N LYS A 22 1.63 15.80 -5.56
CA LYS A 22 2.35 16.76 -6.41
C LYS A 22 2.20 18.15 -5.84
N LYS A 23 3.27 18.94 -5.94
CA LYS A 23 3.24 20.33 -5.48
C LYS A 23 2.16 21.13 -6.23
N HIS A 24 1.43 21.91 -5.48
CA HIS A 24 0.47 22.90 -6.00
C HIS A 24 -0.65 22.35 -6.85
N LYS A 25 -0.88 21.05 -6.85
CA LYS A 25 -2.00 20.47 -7.58
C LYS A 25 -2.78 19.49 -6.72
N ARG A 26 -4.11 19.67 -6.74
CA ARG A 26 -5.00 18.67 -6.18
C ARG A 26 -5.06 17.51 -7.17
N GLN A 27 -4.70 16.34 -6.72
CA GLN A 27 -4.66 15.13 -7.54
C GLN A 27 -5.93 14.32 -7.37
N LYS A 28 -6.32 13.65 -8.44
CA LYS A 28 -7.44 12.73 -8.43
C LYS A 28 -7.12 11.51 -7.58
N ALA A 29 -8.09 11.06 -6.80
CA ALA A 29 -7.97 9.84 -6.03
C ALA A 29 -8.51 8.66 -6.84
N PHE A 30 -7.86 7.51 -6.74
CA PHE A 30 -8.24 6.29 -7.41
C PHE A 30 -8.54 5.20 -6.40
N ARG A 31 -9.65 4.53 -6.58
CA ARG A 31 -9.98 3.36 -5.79
C ARG A 31 -9.45 2.12 -6.49
N THR A 32 -8.77 1.27 -5.74
CA THR A 32 -8.17 0.07 -6.29
C THR A 32 -8.04 -0.99 -5.20
N THR A 33 -7.24 -2.01 -5.45
CA THR A 33 -7.04 -3.12 -4.53
C THR A 33 -5.55 -3.27 -4.22
N MET A 34 -5.26 -3.40 -2.94
CA MET A 34 -3.94 -3.79 -2.44
C MET A 34 -3.80 -5.31 -2.58
N GLN A 35 -2.61 -5.78 -2.92
CA GLN A 35 -2.35 -7.22 -3.07
C GLN A 35 -1.66 -7.82 -1.84
N ASN A 36 -0.73 -7.09 -1.27
CA ASN A 36 -0.05 -7.54 -0.07
C ASN A 36 0.40 -6.35 0.77
N ILE A 37 0.64 -6.60 2.05
CA ILE A 37 1.08 -5.56 2.99
C ILE A 37 2.05 -6.15 4.01
N SER A 38 3.01 -5.33 4.41
CA SER A 38 3.90 -5.58 5.54
C SER A 38 4.08 -4.28 6.31
N VAL A 39 4.86 -4.31 7.37
CA VAL A 39 5.16 -3.10 8.15
C VAL A 39 5.92 -2.07 7.31
N GLY A 40 6.67 -2.51 6.31
CA GLY A 40 7.51 -1.62 5.50
C GLY A 40 6.87 -1.11 4.22
N GLY A 41 5.77 -1.71 3.77
CA GLY A 41 5.16 -1.30 2.51
C GLY A 41 4.05 -2.21 2.04
N LEU A 42 3.58 -1.95 0.82
CA LEU A 42 2.51 -2.73 0.21
C LEU A 42 2.67 -2.75 -1.31
N SER A 43 1.90 -3.60 -1.96
CA SER A 43 1.72 -3.53 -3.41
C SER A 43 0.25 -3.31 -3.72
N LEU A 44 -0.02 -2.58 -4.79
CA LEU A 44 -1.38 -2.29 -5.21
C LEU A 44 -1.48 -2.26 -6.73
N GLN A 45 -2.70 -2.44 -7.23
CA GLN A 45 -2.98 -2.22 -8.64
C GLN A 45 -3.02 -0.71 -8.89
N VAL A 46 -2.44 -0.27 -9.98
CA VAL A 46 -2.48 1.15 -10.34
C VAL A 46 -3.45 1.37 -11.50
N LYS A 47 -4.23 2.43 -11.40
CA LYS A 47 -5.23 2.80 -12.43
C LYS A 47 -4.66 3.75 -13.46
N GLU A 48 -3.66 4.52 -13.08
CA GLU A 48 -2.92 5.40 -13.98
C GLU A 48 -1.43 5.13 -13.84
N PRO A 49 -0.65 5.41 -14.88
CA PRO A 49 0.78 5.17 -14.83
C PRO A 49 1.45 5.91 -13.67
N VAL A 50 2.32 5.21 -12.99
CA VAL A 50 3.18 5.77 -11.94
C VAL A 50 4.63 5.54 -12.33
N ARG A 51 5.53 6.31 -11.72
CA ARG A 51 6.97 6.21 -11.95
C ARG A 51 7.67 5.92 -10.63
N ASN A 52 8.80 5.24 -10.71
CA ASN A 52 9.63 5.04 -9.53
C ASN A 52 9.99 6.40 -8.94
N GLY A 53 9.86 6.53 -7.63
CA GLY A 53 10.08 7.78 -6.93
C GLY A 53 8.84 8.63 -6.73
N ASP A 54 7.74 8.33 -7.41
CA ASP A 54 6.48 9.02 -7.14
C ASP A 54 6.05 8.79 -5.71
N LEU A 55 5.48 9.83 -5.10
CA LEU A 55 4.90 9.76 -3.76
C LEU A 55 3.40 9.54 -3.87
N LEU A 56 2.90 8.59 -3.13
CA LEU A 56 1.47 8.30 -3.08
C LEU A 56 0.94 8.48 -1.66
N ARG A 57 -0.22 9.10 -1.57
CA ARG A 57 -1.02 9.08 -0.35
C ARG A 57 -1.99 7.94 -0.48
N ILE A 58 -2.04 7.06 0.51
CA ILE A 58 -2.82 5.83 0.45
C ILE A 58 -3.69 5.70 1.68
N GLU A 59 -4.96 5.38 1.47
CA GLU A 59 -5.88 5.00 2.55
C GLU A 59 -6.28 3.55 2.33
N ILE A 60 -6.06 2.71 3.35
CA ILE A 60 -6.37 1.29 3.30
C ILE A 60 -7.62 1.05 4.13
N GLN A 61 -8.65 0.48 3.50
CA GLN A 61 -9.89 0.17 4.19
C GLN A 61 -9.81 -1.23 4.78
N VAL A 62 -9.84 -1.32 6.10
CA VAL A 62 -9.85 -2.61 6.79
C VAL A 62 -11.30 -2.94 7.17
N PRO A 63 -11.80 -4.13 6.83
CA PRO A 63 -13.16 -4.52 7.18
C PRO A 63 -13.40 -4.39 8.69
N ASP A 64 -14.54 -3.83 9.04
CA ASP A 64 -14.99 -3.63 10.42
C ASP A 64 -14.26 -2.55 11.21
N TRP A 65 -13.29 -1.88 10.60
CA TRP A 65 -12.64 -0.73 11.23
C TRP A 65 -13.34 0.55 10.79
N GLU A 66 -13.59 1.45 11.74
CA GLU A 66 -14.20 2.74 11.45
C GLU A 66 -13.29 3.66 10.64
N GLU A 67 -12.01 3.62 10.94
CA GLU A 67 -11.04 4.48 10.27
C GLU A 67 -10.07 3.70 9.40
N PRO A 68 -9.73 4.24 8.22
CA PRO A 68 -8.71 3.60 7.38
C PRO A 68 -7.32 3.75 7.98
N ILE A 69 -6.39 2.96 7.44
CA ILE A 69 -4.97 3.17 7.69
C ILE A 69 -4.49 4.18 6.65
N ARG A 70 -3.87 5.26 7.09
CA ARG A 70 -3.38 6.33 6.20
C ARG A 70 -1.86 6.34 6.17
N VAL A 71 -1.30 6.19 4.98
CA VAL A 71 0.15 6.17 4.81
C VAL A 71 0.57 6.96 3.59
N VAL A 72 1.83 7.35 3.57
CA VAL A 72 2.49 7.93 2.41
C VAL A 72 3.67 7.02 2.08
N GLY A 73 3.87 6.78 0.80
CA GLY A 73 4.97 5.94 0.38
C GLY A 73 5.53 6.31 -0.98
N ASP A 74 6.73 5.79 -1.25
CA ASP A 74 7.41 5.93 -2.53
C ASP A 74 7.13 4.73 -3.41
N VAL A 75 6.90 4.99 -4.69
CA VAL A 75 6.87 3.92 -5.69
C VAL A 75 8.30 3.43 -5.89
N ILE A 76 8.57 2.17 -5.56
CA ILE A 76 9.91 1.59 -5.71
C ILE A 76 10.02 0.64 -6.90
N TRP A 77 8.89 0.14 -7.38
CA TRP A 77 8.82 -0.61 -8.63
C TRP A 77 7.41 -0.52 -9.19
N HIS A 78 7.28 -0.72 -10.49
CA HIS A 78 5.98 -0.80 -11.15
C HIS A 78 6.11 -1.68 -12.40
N GLY A 79 4.97 -2.22 -12.84
CA GLY A 79 4.95 -3.05 -14.03
C GLY A 79 3.98 -4.22 -13.91
N GLY A 80 4.24 -5.28 -14.67
CA GLY A 80 3.47 -6.50 -14.59
C GLY A 80 2.13 -6.47 -15.32
N ALA A 81 1.96 -5.50 -16.22
CA ALA A 81 0.74 -5.45 -17.02
C ALA A 81 0.79 -6.55 -18.10
N THR A 82 -0.13 -7.50 -17.99
CA THR A 82 -0.42 -8.45 -19.06
C THR A 82 -1.79 -8.11 -19.62
N LYS A 83 -2.24 -8.84 -20.63
CA LYS A 83 -3.59 -8.65 -21.14
C LYS A 83 -4.66 -8.90 -20.09
N GLU A 84 -4.35 -9.72 -19.10
CA GLU A 84 -5.30 -10.14 -18.08
C GLU A 84 -5.05 -9.47 -16.72
N GLU A 85 -3.88 -8.90 -16.53
CA GLU A 85 -3.48 -8.29 -15.26
C GLU A 85 -3.33 -6.79 -15.38
N HIS A 86 -3.83 -6.09 -14.38
CA HIS A 86 -3.62 -4.66 -14.26
C HIS A 86 -2.18 -4.37 -13.81
N PRO A 87 -1.60 -3.24 -14.24
CA PRO A 87 -0.29 -2.84 -13.73
C PRO A 87 -0.31 -2.75 -12.21
N GLN A 88 0.82 -3.09 -11.60
CA GLN A 88 0.98 -3.02 -10.16
C GLN A 88 2.17 -2.14 -9.81
N ALA A 89 2.18 -1.66 -8.57
CA ALA A 89 3.28 -0.90 -8.02
C ALA A 89 3.59 -1.37 -6.61
N GLY A 90 4.87 -1.43 -6.30
CA GLY A 90 5.34 -1.66 -4.94
C GLY A 90 5.63 -0.34 -4.29
N ILE A 91 5.15 -0.18 -3.06
CA ILE A 91 5.22 1.07 -2.31
C ILE A 91 5.98 0.82 -1.03
N ARG A 92 7.00 1.64 -0.78
CA ARG A 92 7.73 1.65 0.49
C ARG A 92 7.21 2.80 1.32
N PHE A 93 6.76 2.51 2.54
CA PHE A 93 6.24 3.55 3.42
C PHE A 93 7.33 4.53 3.84
N ARG A 94 6.95 5.80 3.89
CA ARG A 94 7.77 6.87 4.44
C ARG A 94 7.23 7.27 5.79
N GLU A 95 8.12 7.59 6.73
CA GLU A 95 7.80 8.23 8.01
C GLU A 95 6.38 7.99 8.51
N VAL A 96 6.06 6.71 8.75
CA VAL A 96 4.71 6.36 9.19
C VAL A 96 4.47 6.93 10.59
N ASN A 97 3.40 7.67 10.73
CA ASN A 97 2.95 8.17 12.03
C ASN A 97 2.78 7.00 13.00
N PRO A 98 3.19 7.11 14.27
CA PRO A 98 3.06 6.03 15.23
C PRO A 98 1.64 5.45 15.37
N VAL A 99 0.61 6.28 15.27
CA VAL A 99 -0.77 5.80 15.32
C VAL A 99 -1.06 4.89 14.14
N GLU A 100 -0.64 5.30 12.94
CA GLU A 100 -0.85 4.51 11.73
C GLU A 100 0.01 3.25 11.72
N LEU A 101 1.23 3.34 12.24
CA LEU A 101 2.11 2.19 12.38
C LEU A 101 1.47 1.13 13.29
N ASN A 102 0.90 1.54 14.40
CA ASN A 102 0.20 0.62 15.30
C ASN A 102 -0.99 -0.05 14.61
N LYS A 103 -1.72 0.69 13.80
CA LYS A 103 -2.81 0.11 13.01
C LYS A 103 -2.31 -0.96 12.05
N ILE A 104 -1.21 -0.69 11.36
CA ILE A 104 -0.60 -1.67 10.45
C ILE A 104 -0.17 -2.91 11.21
N LEU A 105 0.53 -2.74 12.33
CA LEU A 105 0.97 -3.84 13.17
C LEU A 105 -0.22 -4.68 13.66
N ASP A 106 -1.23 -4.02 14.19
CA ASP A 106 -2.43 -4.71 14.67
C ASP A 106 -3.07 -5.54 13.57
N TYR A 107 -3.23 -4.95 12.38
CA TYR A 107 -3.83 -5.66 11.27
C TYR A 107 -2.97 -6.85 10.82
N VAL A 108 -1.69 -6.61 10.56
CA VAL A 108 -0.78 -7.64 10.02
C VAL A 108 -0.67 -8.81 11.00
N TYR A 109 -0.47 -8.54 12.28
CA TYR A 109 -0.30 -9.62 13.25
C TYR A 109 -1.62 -10.30 13.59
N SER A 110 -2.72 -9.58 13.63
CA SER A 110 -4.03 -10.19 13.86
C SER A 110 -4.38 -11.18 12.77
N VAL A 111 -4.14 -10.83 11.52
CA VAL A 111 -4.44 -11.73 10.40
C VAL A 111 -3.44 -12.88 10.35
N ALA A 112 -2.16 -12.63 10.58
CA ALA A 112 -1.13 -13.66 10.51
C ALA A 112 -1.24 -14.69 11.63
N ILE A 113 -1.70 -14.28 12.81
CA ILE A 113 -1.77 -15.13 13.99
C ILE A 113 -3.17 -15.68 14.20
N GLY A 114 -4.14 -14.85 13.93
CA GLY A 114 -5.53 -15.18 14.13
C GLY A 114 -6.14 -16.02 13.07
#